data_06ddb3e117905f29ce7dd92bd5d44edd
#
_entry.id   06ddb3e117905f29ce7dd92bd5d44edd
#
_cell.length_a   1.000
_cell.length_b   1.000
_cell.length_c   1.000
_cell.angle_alpha   90.00
_cell.angle_beta   90.00
_cell.angle_gamma   90.00
#
_symmetry.space_group_name_H-M   'P 1'
#
loop_
_entity.id
_entity.type
_entity.pdbx_description
1 polymer ?
#
loop_
_entity_poly.entity_id
_entity_poly.type
_entity_poly.pdbx_seq_one_letter_code
_entity_poly.pdbx_strand_id
1 'polypeptide(L)'
;TQACGNCDICIDPPTLIDGTKEAKMLLAAVSGTGQVFGAAHIVDVLRGSASEKILARGHDQLPVYGAGTDRPKNFWTAFIRQVVASGFLRIDVEGYGGLQLTEKAEPLMQGEQGYEYRDIPKTKATGSRKARAAAATLDDADAKILANLKALRRKLAQERKVPAYVIFSDATLHDMCVM
;
A
#
# COMPACT_ATOMS: atom_id res chain seq x y z
N THR A 1 11.46 20.63 15.74
CA THR A 1 12.49 19.59 15.62
C THR A 1 13.52 20.05 14.64
N GLN A 2 14.76 20.23 15.08
CA GLN A 2 15.85 20.71 14.25
C GLN A 2 16.23 19.64 13.20
N ALA A 3 16.42 20.04 11.95
CA ALA A 3 16.83 19.13 10.88
C ALA A 3 18.18 18.50 11.21
N CYS A 4 18.29 17.16 11.14
CA CYS A 4 19.54 16.44 11.47
C CYS A 4 20.57 16.51 10.32
N GLY A 5 20.15 16.89 9.12
CA GLY A 5 21.01 17.03 7.93
C GLY A 5 21.55 15.73 7.32
N ASN A 6 21.22 14.57 7.90
CA ASN A 6 21.81 13.28 7.52
C ASN A 6 20.77 12.17 7.25
N CYS A 7 19.49 12.38 7.51
CA CYS A 7 18.45 11.40 7.16
C CYS A 7 17.80 11.76 5.81
N ASP A 8 17.18 10.77 5.19
CA ASP A 8 16.51 10.87 3.88
C ASP A 8 15.56 12.06 3.82
N ILE A 9 14.81 12.31 4.91
CA ILE A 9 13.86 13.42 5.04
C ILE A 9 14.55 14.78 5.07
N CYS A 10 15.78 14.88 5.60
CA CYS A 10 16.53 16.14 5.65
C CYS A 10 17.27 16.41 4.35
N ILE A 11 17.69 15.34 3.63
CA ILE A 11 18.41 15.42 2.36
C ILE A 11 17.44 15.71 1.22
N ASP A 12 16.27 15.01 1.22
CA ASP A 12 15.21 15.17 0.22
C ASP A 12 13.86 15.33 0.94
N PRO A 13 13.53 16.57 1.36
CA PRO A 13 12.30 16.81 2.08
C PRO A 13 11.09 16.50 1.20
N PRO A 14 10.15 15.68 1.70
CA PRO A 14 8.99 15.29 0.91
C PRO A 14 8.11 16.50 0.60
N THR A 15 7.62 16.56 -0.63
CA THR A 15 6.61 17.55 -1.03
C THR A 15 5.32 17.27 -0.27
N LEU A 16 4.84 18.28 0.46
CA LEU A 16 3.56 18.26 1.14
C LEU A 16 2.47 18.79 0.21
N ILE A 17 1.34 18.10 0.19
CA ILE A 17 0.17 18.43 -0.63
C ILE A 17 -1.01 18.61 0.30
N ASP A 18 -1.81 19.65 0.08
CA ASP A 18 -3.07 19.82 0.80
C ASP A 18 -4.03 18.66 0.48
N GLY A 19 -4.39 17.94 1.50
CA GLY A 19 -5.31 16.80 1.47
C GLY A 19 -6.51 16.99 2.38
N THR A 20 -6.80 18.22 2.76
CA THR A 20 -7.91 18.54 3.69
C THR A 20 -9.24 18.00 3.19
N LYS A 21 -9.53 18.13 1.90
CA LYS A 21 -10.77 17.60 1.28
C LYS A 21 -10.83 16.07 1.39
N GLU A 22 -9.77 15.40 0.98
CA GLU A 22 -9.68 13.93 1.02
C GLU A 22 -9.73 13.42 2.47
N ALA A 23 -9.10 14.12 3.40
CA ALA A 23 -9.14 13.75 4.81
C ALA A 23 -10.55 13.88 5.40
N LYS A 24 -11.27 14.97 5.12
CA LYS A 24 -12.67 15.12 5.53
C LYS A 24 -13.56 14.01 4.97
N MET A 25 -13.44 13.68 3.69
CA MET A 25 -14.19 12.57 3.08
C MET A 25 -13.88 11.24 3.75
N LEU A 26 -12.60 10.96 4.04
CA LEU A 26 -12.17 9.76 4.73
C LEU A 26 -12.75 9.66 6.16
N LEU A 27 -12.61 10.73 6.94
CA LEU A 27 -13.11 10.76 8.32
C LEU A 27 -14.65 10.63 8.36
N ALA A 28 -15.35 11.28 7.45
CA ALA A 28 -16.79 11.14 7.30
C ALA A 28 -17.22 9.71 6.91
N ALA A 29 -16.45 9.03 6.06
CA ALA A 29 -16.70 7.62 5.72
C ALA A 29 -16.47 6.69 6.93
N VAL A 30 -15.43 6.91 7.72
CA VAL A 30 -15.16 6.15 8.95
C VAL A 30 -16.27 6.36 9.97
N SER A 31 -16.69 7.62 10.19
CA SER A 31 -17.80 7.96 11.09
C SER A 31 -19.10 7.32 10.62
N GLY A 32 -19.47 7.51 9.34
CA GLY A 32 -20.72 7.02 8.77
C GLY A 32 -20.85 5.50 8.74
N THR A 33 -19.74 4.78 8.71
CA THR A 33 -19.73 3.31 8.78
C THR A 33 -19.66 2.77 10.21
N GLY A 34 -19.74 3.61 11.24
CA GLY A 34 -19.79 3.20 12.64
C GLY A 34 -18.44 2.84 13.26
N GLN A 35 -17.32 3.19 12.61
CA GLN A 35 -15.94 3.03 13.14
C GLN A 35 -15.53 1.57 13.45
N VAL A 36 -16.14 0.61 12.77
CA VAL A 36 -15.86 -0.84 12.96
C VAL A 36 -15.21 -1.48 11.74
N PHE A 37 -15.10 -0.77 10.63
CA PHE A 37 -14.60 -1.31 9.37
C PHE A 37 -13.15 -0.94 9.11
N GLY A 38 -12.41 -1.91 8.54
CA GLY A 38 -11.02 -1.72 8.14
C GLY A 38 -10.88 -0.89 6.86
N ALA A 39 -9.64 -0.48 6.58
CA ALA A 39 -9.29 0.40 5.47
C ALA A 39 -9.83 -0.05 4.10
N ALA A 40 -9.84 -1.35 3.81
CA ALA A 40 -10.33 -1.86 2.53
C ALA A 40 -11.81 -1.54 2.30
N HIS A 41 -12.65 -1.72 3.33
CA HIS A 41 -14.08 -1.42 3.25
C HIS A 41 -14.33 0.09 3.09
N ILE A 42 -13.62 0.92 3.85
CA ILE A 42 -13.72 2.38 3.73
C ILE A 42 -13.32 2.86 2.33
N VAL A 43 -12.25 2.29 1.76
CA VAL A 43 -11.85 2.61 0.38
C VAL A 43 -12.92 2.19 -0.63
N ASP A 44 -13.54 1.04 -0.45
CA ASP A 44 -14.61 0.57 -1.33
C ASP A 44 -15.86 1.47 -1.24
N VAL A 45 -16.21 1.98 -0.05
CA VAL A 45 -17.28 3.00 0.14
C VAL A 45 -16.93 4.30 -0.58
N LEU A 46 -15.74 4.86 -0.36
CA LEU A 46 -15.29 6.10 -1.01
C LEU A 46 -15.27 5.99 -2.53
N ARG A 47 -15.00 4.82 -3.05
CA ARG A 47 -14.96 4.56 -4.49
C ARG A 47 -16.28 4.14 -5.10
N GLY A 48 -17.34 4.08 -4.31
CA GLY A 48 -18.67 3.71 -4.81
C GLY A 48 -18.74 2.25 -5.31
N SER A 49 -18.07 1.32 -4.60
CA SER A 49 -18.12 -0.10 -4.95
C SER A 49 -19.48 -0.71 -4.61
N ALA A 50 -20.15 -1.30 -5.58
CA ALA A 50 -21.42 -1.99 -5.40
C ALA A 50 -21.25 -3.42 -4.86
N SER A 51 -20.33 -3.64 -3.89
CA SER A 51 -20.15 -4.95 -3.30
C SER A 51 -21.33 -5.30 -2.39
N GLU A 52 -21.68 -6.60 -2.34
CA GLU A 52 -22.77 -7.11 -1.49
C GLU A 52 -22.64 -6.65 -0.03
N LYS A 53 -21.41 -6.58 0.49
CA LYS A 53 -21.13 -6.13 1.86
C LYS A 53 -21.49 -4.67 2.10
N ILE A 54 -21.37 -3.80 1.10
CA ILE A 54 -21.71 -2.38 1.19
C ILE A 54 -23.24 -2.22 1.12
N LEU A 55 -23.86 -2.88 0.14
CA LEU A 55 -25.31 -2.82 -0.07
C LEU A 55 -26.10 -3.39 1.11
N ALA A 56 -25.71 -4.55 1.61
CA ALA A 56 -26.36 -5.20 2.75
C ALA A 56 -26.32 -4.38 4.05
N ARG A 57 -25.41 -3.39 4.14
CA ARG A 57 -25.26 -2.52 5.31
C ARG A 57 -25.78 -1.10 5.07
N GLY A 58 -26.28 -0.80 3.87
CA GLY A 58 -26.78 0.51 3.51
C GLY A 58 -25.69 1.59 3.40
N HIS A 59 -24.41 1.19 3.25
CA HIS A 59 -23.31 2.15 3.14
C HIS A 59 -23.24 2.84 1.77
N ASP A 60 -23.99 2.37 0.78
CA ASP A 60 -24.24 3.01 -0.49
C ASP A 60 -25.10 4.28 -0.37
N GLN A 61 -25.82 4.46 0.76
CA GLN A 61 -26.63 5.63 1.05
C GLN A 61 -25.85 6.75 1.78
N LEU A 62 -24.60 6.52 2.15
CA LEU A 62 -23.77 7.52 2.81
C LEU A 62 -23.46 8.68 1.86
N PRO A 63 -23.50 9.95 2.33
CA PRO A 63 -23.18 11.11 1.49
C PRO A 63 -21.79 11.07 0.85
N VAL A 64 -20.87 10.32 1.44
CA VAL A 64 -19.49 10.13 0.98
C VAL A 64 -19.31 8.92 0.06
N TYR A 65 -20.39 8.16 -0.21
CA TYR A 65 -20.33 7.04 -1.12
C TYR A 65 -19.98 7.50 -2.54
N GLY A 66 -18.92 6.95 -3.10
CA GLY A 66 -18.44 7.34 -4.42
C GLY A 66 -17.78 8.72 -4.51
N ALA A 67 -17.68 9.47 -3.42
CA ALA A 67 -17.08 10.81 -3.44
C ALA A 67 -15.57 10.81 -3.75
N GLY A 68 -14.89 9.67 -3.60
CA GLY A 68 -13.46 9.51 -3.82
C GLY A 68 -13.10 8.75 -5.09
N THR A 69 -13.98 8.69 -6.09
CA THR A 69 -13.74 7.98 -7.37
C THR A 69 -12.67 8.62 -8.24
N ASP A 70 -12.39 9.90 -8.06
CA ASP A 70 -11.34 10.67 -8.74
C ASP A 70 -9.92 10.18 -8.38
N ARG A 71 -9.78 9.46 -7.25
CA ARG A 71 -8.52 8.90 -6.79
C ARG A 71 -8.49 7.37 -6.90
N PRO A 72 -7.37 6.76 -7.30
CA PRO A 72 -7.24 5.31 -7.42
C PRO A 72 -7.19 4.63 -6.03
N LYS A 73 -7.53 3.34 -5.98
CA LYS A 73 -7.53 2.54 -4.73
C LYS A 73 -6.20 2.61 -3.97
N ASN A 74 -5.07 2.59 -4.70
CA ASN A 74 -3.74 2.66 -4.10
C ASN A 74 -3.47 4.00 -3.40
N PHE A 75 -4.00 5.10 -3.96
CA PHE A 75 -3.95 6.40 -3.32
C PHE A 75 -4.65 6.35 -1.96
N TRP A 76 -5.90 5.93 -1.91
CA TRP A 76 -6.66 5.86 -0.66
C TRP A 76 -6.00 4.96 0.38
N THR A 77 -5.44 3.82 -0.04
CA THR A 77 -4.74 2.91 0.89
C THR A 77 -3.49 3.57 1.49
N ALA A 78 -2.71 4.29 0.70
CA ALA A 78 -1.52 5.00 1.19
C ALA A 78 -1.90 6.24 2.00
N PHE A 79 -2.96 6.94 1.61
CA PHE A 79 -3.47 8.11 2.31
C PHE A 79 -3.99 7.75 3.72
N ILE A 80 -4.78 6.68 3.85
CA ILE A 80 -5.26 6.17 5.15
C ILE A 80 -4.07 5.90 6.08
N ARG A 81 -2.99 5.29 5.59
CA ARG A 81 -1.79 5.03 6.40
C ARG A 81 -1.17 6.32 6.93
N GLN A 82 -1.14 7.38 6.12
CA GLN A 82 -0.61 8.67 6.55
C GLN A 82 -1.52 9.35 7.57
N VAL A 83 -2.85 9.28 7.38
CA VAL A 83 -3.84 9.82 8.33
C VAL A 83 -3.77 9.10 9.67
N VAL A 84 -3.58 7.76 9.67
CA VAL A 84 -3.32 6.97 10.90
C VAL A 84 -1.99 7.36 11.54
N ALA A 85 -0.91 7.46 10.76
CA ALA A 85 0.41 7.88 11.27
C ALA A 85 0.40 9.30 11.84
N SER A 86 -0.43 10.19 11.31
CA SER A 86 -0.62 11.55 11.81
C SER A 86 -1.54 11.62 13.06
N GLY A 87 -2.12 10.50 13.47
CA GLY A 87 -2.91 10.37 14.68
C GLY A 87 -4.35 10.87 14.58
N PHE A 88 -4.90 11.07 13.38
CA PHE A 88 -6.32 11.40 13.17
C PHE A 88 -7.23 10.17 13.21
N LEU A 89 -6.67 9.02 12.86
CA LEU A 89 -7.31 7.72 12.94
C LEU A 89 -6.45 6.78 13.77
N ARG A 90 -7.07 5.82 14.41
CA ARG A 90 -6.42 4.68 15.04
C ARG A 90 -7.00 3.37 14.51
N ILE A 91 -6.20 2.32 14.54
CA ILE A 91 -6.65 0.97 14.20
C ILE A 91 -7.04 0.26 15.50
N ASP A 92 -8.23 -0.29 15.54
CA ASP A 92 -8.67 -1.12 16.66
C ASP A 92 -8.02 -2.50 16.56
N VAL A 93 -6.96 -2.69 17.36
CA VAL A 93 -6.17 -3.93 17.38
C VAL A 93 -6.86 -5.05 18.16
N GLU A 94 -7.68 -4.70 19.14
CA GLU A 94 -8.42 -5.66 19.96
C GLU A 94 -9.67 -6.18 19.25
N GLY A 95 -10.22 -5.38 18.33
CA GLY A 95 -11.30 -5.75 17.43
C GLY A 95 -10.79 -6.31 16.11
N TYR A 96 -11.63 -6.24 15.08
CA TYR A 96 -11.32 -6.78 13.74
C TYR A 96 -10.52 -5.82 12.85
N GLY A 97 -9.69 -4.95 13.40
CA GLY A 97 -8.87 -3.99 12.65
C GLY A 97 -9.67 -2.83 12.08
N GLY A 98 -10.77 -2.45 12.73
CA GLY A 98 -11.58 -1.29 12.37
C GLY A 98 -10.81 0.02 12.51
N LEU A 99 -11.15 1.00 11.66
CA LEU A 99 -10.64 2.35 11.77
C LEU A 99 -11.54 3.15 12.71
N GLN A 100 -10.94 3.81 13.70
CA GLN A 100 -11.64 4.64 14.66
C GLN A 100 -11.11 6.08 14.60
N LEU A 101 -12.00 7.05 14.79
CA LEU A 101 -11.65 8.45 14.93
C LEU A 101 -10.94 8.70 16.26
N THR A 102 -10.01 9.64 16.26
CA THR A 102 -9.40 10.17 17.47
C THR A 102 -9.98 11.56 17.77
N GLU A 103 -9.74 12.08 18.97
CA GLU A 103 -10.12 13.47 19.33
C GLU A 103 -9.51 14.51 18.38
N LYS A 104 -8.34 14.22 17.81
CA LYS A 104 -7.67 15.08 16.83
C LYS A 104 -8.44 15.21 15.51
N ALA A 105 -9.30 14.27 15.18
CA ALA A 105 -10.06 14.27 13.93
C ALA A 105 -11.18 15.34 13.93
N GLU A 106 -11.70 15.70 15.08
CA GLU A 106 -12.85 16.58 15.21
C GLU A 106 -12.60 18.00 14.63
N PRO A 107 -11.53 18.72 15.00
CA PRO A 107 -11.23 20.04 14.41
C PRO A 107 -11.04 19.97 12.88
N LEU A 108 -10.50 18.90 12.36
CA LEU A 108 -10.35 18.71 10.91
C LEU A 108 -11.69 18.50 10.23
N MET A 109 -12.61 17.74 10.82
CA MET A 109 -13.96 17.53 10.30
C MET A 109 -14.76 18.83 10.30
N GLN A 110 -14.65 19.66 11.35
CA GLN A 110 -15.28 20.97 11.48
C GLN A 110 -14.66 22.03 10.54
N GLY A 111 -13.47 21.79 10.02
CA GLY A 111 -12.80 22.68 9.09
C GLY A 111 -11.92 23.72 9.75
N GLU A 112 -11.67 23.59 11.04
CA GLU A 112 -10.79 24.47 11.82
C GLU A 112 -9.31 24.17 11.59
N GLN A 113 -9.00 22.95 11.09
CA GLN A 113 -7.64 22.49 10.81
C GLN A 113 -7.53 21.94 9.39
N GLY A 114 -6.44 22.29 8.70
CA GLY A 114 -6.04 21.67 7.44
C GLY A 114 -5.26 20.35 7.66
N TYR A 115 -5.15 19.55 6.61
CA TYR A 115 -4.34 18.35 6.59
C TYR A 115 -3.46 18.31 5.35
N GLU A 116 -2.16 18.13 5.56
CA GLU A 116 -1.19 17.94 4.50
C GLU A 116 -0.65 16.52 4.52
N TYR A 117 -0.50 15.94 3.34
CA TYR A 117 0.07 14.61 3.18
C TYR A 117 1.30 14.64 2.27
N ARG A 118 2.18 13.66 2.43
CA ARG A 118 3.33 13.48 1.55
C ARG A 118 2.85 12.95 0.21
N ASP A 119 3.43 13.46 -0.88
CA ASP A 119 3.10 12.98 -2.22
C ASP A 119 3.15 11.44 -2.26
N ILE A 120 2.07 10.87 -2.75
CA ILE A 120 1.95 9.43 -2.95
C ILE A 120 2.35 9.15 -4.39
N PRO A 121 3.58 8.66 -4.61
CA PRO A 121 4.04 8.39 -5.96
C PRO A 121 3.03 7.46 -6.63
N LYS A 122 2.56 7.85 -7.81
CA LYS A 122 1.76 6.98 -8.67
C LYS A 122 2.63 5.75 -8.91
N THR A 123 2.43 4.69 -8.11
CA THR A 123 3.05 3.41 -8.40
C THR A 123 2.62 3.08 -9.82
N LYS A 124 3.51 3.29 -10.80
CA LYS A 124 3.42 2.59 -12.08
C LYS A 124 3.17 1.16 -11.65
N ALA A 125 2.02 0.61 -12.05
CA ALA A 125 1.68 -0.77 -11.75
C ALA A 125 3.00 -1.54 -11.89
N THR A 126 3.52 -2.04 -10.77
CA THR A 126 4.72 -2.88 -10.82
C THR A 126 4.26 -4.03 -11.67
N GLY A 127 4.61 -3.93 -12.97
CA GLY A 127 4.42 -5.00 -13.91
C GLY A 127 4.87 -6.24 -13.17
N SER A 128 4.00 -7.20 -13.10
CA SER A 128 4.17 -8.47 -12.44
C SER A 128 5.67 -8.81 -12.39
N ARG A 129 6.20 -9.27 -11.26
CA ARG A 129 7.57 -9.82 -11.16
C ARG A 129 7.95 -10.69 -12.36
N LYS A 130 6.96 -11.25 -13.04
CA LYS A 130 7.06 -11.95 -14.32
C LYS A 130 7.53 -11.09 -15.50
N ALA A 131 7.20 -9.80 -15.54
CA ALA A 131 7.62 -8.90 -16.63
C ALA A 131 9.05 -8.38 -16.44
N ARG A 132 9.58 -8.34 -15.21
CA ARG A 132 10.98 -7.95 -14.96
C ARG A 132 11.95 -9.08 -15.26
N ALA A 133 11.50 -10.33 -15.19
CA ALA A 133 12.29 -11.51 -15.60
C ALA A 133 12.37 -11.68 -17.13
N ALA A 134 11.53 -10.98 -17.90
CA ALA A 134 11.48 -11.10 -19.36
C ALA A 134 12.24 -9.99 -20.11
N ALA A 135 12.81 -8.99 -19.41
CA ALA A 135 13.42 -7.81 -20.05
C ALA A 135 14.96 -7.80 -20.01
N ALA A 136 15.60 -8.73 -19.34
CA ALA A 136 17.04 -8.94 -19.48
C ALA A 136 17.26 -10.10 -20.45
N THR A 137 17.58 -9.79 -21.69
CA THR A 137 18.16 -10.77 -22.64
C THR A 137 19.51 -11.16 -22.04
N LEU A 138 19.54 -12.34 -21.42
CA LEU A 138 20.80 -12.94 -20.99
C LEU A 138 21.65 -13.19 -22.24
N ASP A 139 22.89 -12.78 -22.16
CA ASP A 139 23.93 -13.18 -23.12
C ASP A 139 24.05 -14.73 -23.10
N ASP A 140 24.53 -15.31 -24.19
CA ASP A 140 24.72 -16.78 -24.31
C ASP A 140 25.64 -17.36 -23.22
N ALA A 141 26.56 -16.56 -22.69
CA ALA A 141 27.44 -16.93 -21.58
C ALA A 141 26.64 -16.98 -20.26
N ASP A 142 25.85 -15.97 -20.01
CA ASP A 142 24.98 -15.85 -18.79
C ASP A 142 23.90 -16.93 -18.77
N ALA A 143 23.36 -17.29 -19.93
CA ALA A 143 22.39 -18.37 -20.07
C ALA A 143 22.98 -19.73 -19.67
N LYS A 144 24.27 -20.00 -20.04
CA LYS A 144 24.99 -21.23 -19.64
C LYS A 144 25.26 -21.24 -18.14
N ILE A 145 25.65 -20.11 -17.55
CA ILE A 145 25.87 -19.96 -16.10
C ILE A 145 24.56 -20.22 -15.35
N LEU A 146 23.44 -19.63 -15.79
CA LEU A 146 22.13 -19.83 -15.20
C LEU A 146 21.69 -21.31 -15.27
N ALA A 147 21.94 -21.99 -16.38
CA ALA A 147 21.64 -23.42 -16.51
C ALA A 147 22.43 -24.27 -15.51
N ASN A 148 23.72 -23.99 -15.33
CA ASN A 148 24.59 -24.66 -14.37
C ASN A 148 24.13 -24.40 -12.92
N LEU A 149 23.81 -23.17 -12.58
CA LEU A 149 23.28 -22.81 -11.24
C LEU A 149 21.96 -23.52 -10.95
N LYS A 150 21.06 -23.61 -11.92
CA LYS A 150 19.80 -24.36 -11.77
C LYS A 150 20.03 -25.85 -11.59
N ALA A 151 21.00 -26.44 -12.29
CA ALA A 151 21.36 -27.86 -12.14
C ALA A 151 21.94 -28.12 -10.74
N LEU A 152 22.87 -27.28 -10.28
CA LEU A 152 23.47 -27.38 -8.95
C LEU A 152 22.41 -27.24 -7.85
N ARG A 153 21.51 -26.24 -7.98
CA ARG A 153 20.38 -26.08 -7.03
C ARG A 153 19.51 -27.33 -6.94
N ARG A 154 19.17 -27.93 -8.07
CA ARG A 154 18.37 -29.17 -8.09
C ARG A 154 19.07 -30.31 -7.36
N LYS A 155 20.38 -30.48 -7.57
CA LYS A 155 21.17 -31.50 -6.88
C LYS A 155 21.16 -31.28 -5.37
N LEU A 156 21.44 -30.07 -4.91
CA LEU A 156 21.42 -29.71 -3.49
C LEU A 156 20.04 -29.87 -2.85
N ALA A 157 18.98 -29.55 -3.59
CA ALA A 157 17.61 -29.70 -3.12
C ALA A 157 17.24 -31.19 -2.94
N GLN A 158 17.67 -32.07 -3.85
CA GLN A 158 17.49 -33.49 -3.74
C GLN A 158 18.26 -34.10 -2.57
N GLU A 159 19.53 -33.71 -2.39
CA GLU A 159 20.36 -34.17 -1.26
C GLU A 159 19.75 -33.78 0.08
N ARG A 160 19.18 -32.59 0.17
CA ARG A 160 18.55 -32.05 1.40
C ARG A 160 17.07 -32.42 1.53
N LYS A 161 16.47 -33.11 0.56
CA LYS A 161 15.05 -33.47 0.51
C LYS A 161 14.11 -32.28 0.70
N VAL A 162 14.47 -31.12 0.11
CA VAL A 162 13.67 -29.89 0.16
C VAL A 162 13.33 -29.41 -1.25
N PRO A 163 12.23 -28.65 -1.44
CA PRO A 163 11.93 -28.03 -2.72
C PRO A 163 13.04 -27.07 -3.18
N ALA A 164 13.32 -27.03 -4.48
CA ALA A 164 14.43 -26.25 -5.06
C ALA A 164 14.37 -24.73 -4.72
N TYR A 165 13.18 -24.16 -4.58
CA TYR A 165 13.00 -22.75 -4.23
C TYR A 165 13.43 -22.40 -2.80
N VAL A 166 13.55 -23.40 -1.92
CA VAL A 166 14.05 -23.21 -0.54
C VAL A 166 15.54 -22.93 -0.53
N ILE A 167 16.29 -23.46 -1.50
CA ILE A 167 17.72 -23.17 -1.66
C ILE A 167 17.93 -21.77 -2.21
N PHE A 168 17.40 -21.48 -3.40
CA PHE A 168 17.37 -20.15 -4.03
C PHE A 168 16.17 -20.02 -4.97
N SER A 169 15.57 -18.83 -5.03
CA SER A 169 14.51 -18.54 -6.00
C SER A 169 15.10 -18.43 -7.44
N ASP A 170 14.25 -18.60 -8.46
CA ASP A 170 14.68 -18.41 -9.85
C ASP A 170 15.12 -16.96 -10.12
N ALA A 171 14.49 -15.98 -9.46
CA ALA A 171 14.88 -14.58 -9.55
C ALA A 171 16.28 -14.35 -8.99
N THR A 172 16.61 -14.94 -7.84
CA THR A 172 17.95 -14.82 -7.24
C THR A 172 19.05 -15.42 -8.14
N LEU A 173 18.77 -16.59 -8.76
CA LEU A 173 19.74 -17.19 -9.68
C LEU A 173 19.94 -16.35 -10.95
N HIS A 174 18.89 -15.69 -11.41
CA HIS A 174 18.97 -14.78 -12.55
C HIS A 174 19.79 -13.52 -12.19
N ASP A 175 19.54 -12.93 -11.01
CA ASP A 175 20.28 -11.76 -10.55
C ASP A 175 21.79 -12.06 -10.36
N MET A 176 22.16 -13.30 -9.98
CA MET A 176 23.55 -13.74 -9.89
C MET A 176 24.26 -13.85 -11.24
N CYS A 177 23.54 -13.97 -12.35
CA CYS A 177 24.10 -14.08 -13.68
C CYS A 177 24.35 -12.73 -14.36
N VAL A 178 23.69 -11.67 -13.88
CA VAL A 178 23.68 -10.31 -14.50
C VAL A 178 24.67 -9.37 -13.79
N MET A 179 25.40 -9.85 -12.80
CA MET A 179 26.48 -9.10 -12.14
C MET A 179 27.80 -9.21 -12.92
#